data_e944e27c7146abe59e706318ee914d9c
#
_entry.id   e944e27c7146abe59e706318ee914d9c
#
_cell.length_a   1.000
_cell.length_b   1.000
_cell.length_c   1.000
_cell.angle_alpha   90.00
_cell.angle_beta   90.00
_cell.angle_gamma   90.00
#
_symmetry.space_group_name_H-M   'P 1'
#
loop_
_entity.id
_entity.type
_entity.pdbx_description
1 polymer ?
#
loop_
_entity_poly.entity_id
_entity_poly.type
_entity_poly.pdbx_seq_one_letter_code
_entity_poly.pdbx_strand_id
1 'polypeptide(L)'
;MSSAEETPELRARLAAWWLALPPNVRGALWLLLSATCFTAMAVLAKFLGDRLHSLQLAFFRMFIALLVIVPFLVRGGVASIKTHYPFLQLLRGIVGSTAMMCGFYALVHLPLADALAYNFTKALFVVPLAYFILSEPAGPRRIGAVVIGFFGVLVMLRPTVEIDPAALVALAGALCVAMATIFVKLVAKDAPVTLMFYTGVVGTAVAGIPASFVWVTPTWEELGLLVLMGTFAAGAHNCFIRGYREGDASAIVPFDYSRLVFAAIAGFLIFGDVPDWLTIVGAAIIVATTLYIARREAVEARARRAEAVPED
;
A
#
# COMPACT_ATOMS: atom_id res chain seq x y z
N MET A 1 25.27 24.13 -30.62
CA MET A 1 25.27 24.84 -29.31
C MET A 1 23.87 25.35 -28.96
N SER A 2 22.81 24.53 -29.09
CA SER A 2 21.41 24.96 -28.85
C SER A 2 20.64 24.10 -27.85
N SER A 3 21.19 23.00 -27.36
CA SER A 3 20.44 22.05 -26.51
C SER A 3 20.59 22.28 -24.99
N ALA A 4 21.49 23.16 -24.55
CA ALA A 4 21.73 23.39 -23.12
C ALA A 4 20.88 24.54 -22.53
N GLU A 5 20.38 25.47 -23.35
CA GLU A 5 19.55 26.62 -22.91
C GLU A 5 18.04 26.30 -22.89
N GLU A 6 17.56 25.32 -23.66
CA GLU A 6 16.13 24.91 -23.68
C GLU A 6 15.66 24.24 -22.38
N THR A 7 16.56 23.63 -21.62
CA THR A 7 16.20 22.86 -20.41
C THR A 7 15.70 23.71 -19.24
N PRO A 8 16.23 24.89 -18.92
CA PRO A 8 15.74 25.71 -17.81
C PRO A 8 14.37 26.36 -18.08
N GLU A 9 14.14 26.82 -19.33
CA GLU A 9 12.84 27.40 -19.70
C GLU A 9 11.72 26.36 -19.73
N LEU A 10 11.97 25.16 -20.26
CA LEU A 10 11.00 24.05 -20.25
C LEU A 10 10.63 23.63 -18.82
N ARG A 11 11.64 23.55 -17.93
CA ARG A 11 11.42 23.25 -16.52
C ARG A 11 10.60 24.35 -15.83
N ALA A 12 10.86 25.60 -16.10
CA ALA A 12 10.12 26.73 -15.55
C ALA A 12 8.67 26.75 -16.04
N ARG A 13 8.42 26.49 -17.33
CA ARG A 13 7.07 26.35 -17.91
C ARG A 13 6.31 25.18 -17.33
N LEU A 14 6.95 24.02 -17.20
CA LEU A 14 6.33 22.83 -16.57
C LEU A 14 6.01 23.07 -15.11
N ALA A 15 6.90 23.72 -14.36
CA ALA A 15 6.65 24.06 -12.97
C ALA A 15 5.50 25.08 -12.83
N ALA A 16 5.44 26.09 -13.67
CA ALA A 16 4.37 27.07 -13.69
C ALA A 16 3.02 26.41 -14.05
N TRP A 17 3.00 25.54 -15.06
CA TRP A 17 1.81 24.76 -15.41
C TRP A 17 1.36 23.86 -14.26
N TRP A 18 2.30 23.15 -13.61
CA TRP A 18 1.99 22.30 -12.45
C TRP A 18 1.37 23.10 -11.30
N LEU A 19 1.95 24.25 -10.97
CA LEU A 19 1.47 25.12 -9.89
C LEU A 19 0.13 25.79 -10.22
N ALA A 20 -0.21 25.96 -11.51
CA ALA A 20 -1.51 26.47 -11.95
C ALA A 20 -2.65 25.47 -11.78
N LEU A 21 -2.35 24.17 -11.66
CA LEU A 21 -3.37 23.15 -11.43
C LEU A 21 -3.96 23.24 -10.02
N PRO A 22 -5.27 23.02 -9.85
CA PRO A 22 -5.91 22.93 -8.53
C PRO A 22 -5.22 21.83 -7.67
N PRO A 23 -5.08 22.03 -6.34
CA PRO A 23 -4.43 21.07 -5.44
C PRO A 23 -4.96 19.64 -5.53
N ASN A 24 -6.28 19.48 -5.65
CA ASN A 24 -6.92 18.16 -5.79
C ASN A 24 -6.56 17.46 -7.11
N VAL A 25 -6.36 18.22 -8.18
CA VAL A 25 -5.91 17.66 -9.48
C VAL A 25 -4.46 17.19 -9.38
N ARG A 26 -3.59 17.98 -8.76
CA ARG A 26 -2.19 17.57 -8.51
C ARG A 26 -2.12 16.33 -7.64
N GLY A 27 -2.92 16.29 -6.55
CA GLY A 27 -3.05 15.12 -5.70
C GLY A 27 -3.51 13.88 -6.44
N ALA A 28 -4.52 14.00 -7.31
CA ALA A 28 -5.01 12.91 -8.14
C ALA A 28 -3.96 12.40 -9.13
N LEU A 29 -3.22 13.30 -9.79
CA LEU A 29 -2.13 12.92 -10.71
C LEU A 29 -1.01 12.17 -9.99
N TRP A 30 -0.64 12.60 -8.77
CA TRP A 30 0.33 11.86 -7.95
C TRP A 30 -0.17 10.46 -7.59
N LEU A 31 -1.48 10.29 -7.29
CA LEU A 31 -2.05 8.97 -6.99
C LEU A 31 -2.13 8.07 -8.23
N LEU A 32 -2.44 8.62 -9.40
CA LEU A 32 -2.39 7.87 -10.67
C LEU A 32 -0.96 7.39 -10.96
N LEU A 33 0.04 8.24 -10.77
CA LEU A 33 1.45 7.86 -10.93
C LEU A 33 1.86 6.80 -9.90
N SER A 34 1.41 6.95 -8.65
CA SER A 34 1.58 5.94 -7.61
C SER A 34 0.98 4.60 -8.01
N ALA A 35 -0.25 4.61 -8.53
CA ALA A 35 -0.94 3.41 -9.00
C ALA A 35 -0.19 2.72 -10.14
N THR A 36 0.34 3.48 -11.10
CA THR A 36 1.18 2.96 -12.19
C THR A 36 2.45 2.30 -11.65
N CYS A 37 3.17 2.97 -10.74
CA CYS A 37 4.37 2.40 -10.13
C CYS A 37 4.07 1.13 -9.31
N PHE A 38 2.97 1.12 -8.54
CA PHE A 38 2.54 -0.09 -7.80
C PHE A 38 2.19 -1.24 -8.73
N THR A 39 1.51 -0.95 -9.85
CA THR A 39 1.19 -1.98 -10.85
C THR A 39 2.46 -2.51 -11.51
N ALA A 40 3.40 -1.64 -11.88
CA ALA A 40 4.70 -2.07 -12.42
C ALA A 40 5.48 -2.94 -11.43
N MET A 41 5.52 -2.55 -10.15
CA MET A 41 6.08 -3.39 -9.08
C MET A 41 5.39 -4.76 -9.00
N ALA A 42 4.06 -4.80 -9.06
CA ALA A 42 3.30 -6.03 -8.94
C ALA A 42 3.49 -6.96 -10.16
N VAL A 43 3.58 -6.39 -11.35
CA VAL A 43 3.94 -7.13 -12.59
C VAL A 43 5.32 -7.75 -12.47
N LEU A 44 6.33 -6.98 -12.04
CA LEU A 44 7.69 -7.51 -11.81
C LEU A 44 7.71 -8.60 -10.75
N ALA A 45 6.94 -8.45 -9.66
CA ALA A 45 6.82 -9.45 -8.63
C ALA A 45 6.22 -10.76 -9.15
N LYS A 46 5.16 -10.68 -9.95
CA LYS A 46 4.52 -11.85 -10.57
C LYS A 46 5.46 -12.52 -11.56
N PHE A 47 6.12 -11.75 -12.43
CA PHE A 47 7.09 -12.26 -13.40
C PHE A 47 8.28 -12.96 -12.72
N LEU A 48 8.87 -12.37 -11.69
CA LEU A 48 9.97 -12.96 -10.93
C LEU A 48 9.52 -14.17 -10.10
N GLY A 49 8.23 -14.24 -9.76
CA GLY A 49 7.61 -15.32 -9.00
C GLY A 49 7.59 -16.68 -9.70
N ASP A 50 7.80 -16.70 -11.01
CA ASP A 50 7.91 -17.96 -11.79
C ASP A 50 9.15 -18.78 -11.37
N ARG A 51 10.22 -18.12 -10.93
CA ARG A 51 11.46 -18.78 -10.50
C ARG A 51 11.84 -18.49 -9.04
N LEU A 52 11.63 -17.26 -8.58
CA LEU A 52 11.99 -16.84 -7.24
C LEU A 52 10.79 -16.99 -6.30
N HIS A 53 10.99 -17.62 -5.17
CA HIS A 53 9.90 -17.80 -4.20
C HIS A 53 9.38 -16.45 -3.68
N SER A 54 8.07 -16.33 -3.46
CA SER A 54 7.41 -15.10 -2.99
C SER A 54 8.01 -14.52 -1.69
N LEU A 55 8.46 -15.37 -0.78
CA LEU A 55 9.16 -14.96 0.44
C LEU A 55 10.49 -14.26 0.15
N GLN A 56 11.20 -14.71 -0.88
CA GLN A 56 12.47 -14.10 -1.31
C GLN A 56 12.21 -12.74 -1.97
N LEU A 57 11.13 -12.61 -2.75
CA LEU A 57 10.71 -11.32 -3.32
C LEU A 57 10.36 -10.31 -2.22
N ALA A 58 9.64 -10.76 -1.17
CA ALA A 58 9.33 -9.93 -0.02
C ALA A 58 10.60 -9.49 0.73
N PHE A 59 11.57 -10.39 0.91
CA PHE A 59 12.87 -10.08 1.50
C PHE A 59 13.61 -8.99 0.70
N PHE A 60 13.79 -9.18 -0.61
CA PHE A 60 14.49 -8.19 -1.44
C PHE A 60 13.82 -6.83 -1.42
N ARG A 61 12.49 -6.79 -1.46
CA ARG A 61 11.75 -5.53 -1.36
C ARG A 61 12.00 -4.81 -0.03
N MET A 62 12.00 -5.55 1.10
CA MET A 62 12.28 -4.96 2.41
C MET A 62 13.73 -4.50 2.53
N PHE A 63 14.67 -5.33 2.04
CA PHE A 63 16.09 -5.03 2.05
C PHE A 63 16.43 -3.80 1.20
N ILE A 64 15.88 -3.69 -0.02
CA ILE A 64 16.08 -2.51 -0.88
C ILE A 64 15.47 -1.26 -0.23
N ALA A 65 14.28 -1.37 0.37
CA ALA A 65 13.67 -0.26 1.09
C ALA A 65 14.53 0.20 2.28
N LEU A 66 15.18 -0.72 2.99
CA LEU A 66 16.14 -0.41 4.05
C LEU A 66 17.36 0.32 3.49
N LEU A 67 17.94 -0.16 2.38
CA LEU A 67 19.08 0.50 1.73
C LEU A 67 18.77 1.95 1.30
N VAL A 68 17.57 2.19 0.78
CA VAL A 68 17.12 3.54 0.39
C VAL A 68 17.04 4.49 1.58
N ILE A 69 16.77 3.98 2.78
CA ILE A 69 16.63 4.80 3.99
C ILE A 69 17.97 5.08 4.68
N VAL A 70 18.99 4.25 4.46
CA VAL A 70 20.32 4.39 5.11
C VAL A 70 20.91 5.80 4.96
N PRO A 71 20.92 6.46 3.79
CA PRO A 71 21.46 7.82 3.66
C PRO A 71 20.76 8.86 4.54
N PHE A 72 19.46 8.70 4.77
CA PHE A 72 18.69 9.59 5.63
C PHE A 72 18.98 9.34 7.11
N LEU A 73 19.24 8.08 7.49
CA LEU A 73 19.66 7.72 8.85
C LEU A 73 21.04 8.26 9.18
N VAL A 74 21.98 8.15 8.25
CA VAL A 74 23.33 8.66 8.43
C VAL A 74 23.32 10.19 8.65
N ARG A 75 22.48 10.90 7.89
CA ARG A 75 22.31 12.36 8.05
C ARG A 75 21.59 12.77 9.33
N GLY A 76 20.61 11.98 9.78
CA GLY A 76 19.81 12.25 10.97
C GLY A 76 20.49 11.82 12.29
N GLY A 77 21.57 11.04 12.22
CA GLY A 77 22.29 10.51 13.37
C GLY A 77 21.48 9.52 14.21
N VAL A 78 22.08 9.03 15.31
CA VAL A 78 21.47 8.02 16.21
C VAL A 78 20.15 8.51 16.85
N ALA A 79 19.94 9.82 16.94
CA ALA A 79 18.70 10.38 17.49
C ALA A 79 17.47 10.03 16.63
N SER A 80 17.64 9.81 15.32
CA SER A 80 16.55 9.47 14.40
C SER A 80 16.04 8.03 14.52
N ILE A 81 16.73 7.15 15.27
CA ILE A 81 16.32 5.76 15.52
C ILE A 81 15.81 5.52 16.94
N LYS A 82 15.81 6.54 17.80
CA LYS A 82 15.26 6.41 19.15
C LYS A 82 13.75 6.31 19.09
N THR A 83 13.19 5.35 19.83
CA THR A 83 11.75 5.13 19.96
C THR A 83 11.33 5.15 21.43
N HIS A 84 10.13 5.64 21.68
CA HIS A 84 9.48 5.53 23.00
C HIS A 84 8.76 4.19 23.19
N TYR A 85 8.56 3.41 22.10
CA TYR A 85 7.74 2.22 22.06
C TYR A 85 8.45 1.03 21.36
N PRO A 86 9.62 0.55 21.88
CA PRO A 86 10.42 -0.45 21.15
C PRO A 86 9.66 -1.75 20.89
N PHE A 87 8.86 -2.23 21.85
CA PHE A 87 8.06 -3.44 21.67
C PHE A 87 6.97 -3.27 20.60
N LEU A 88 6.25 -2.14 20.59
CA LEU A 88 5.24 -1.86 19.57
C LEU A 88 5.86 -1.70 18.17
N GLN A 89 7.06 -1.09 18.06
CA GLN A 89 7.78 -0.99 16.80
C GLN A 89 8.20 -2.38 16.29
N LEU A 90 8.68 -3.26 17.18
CA LEU A 90 9.01 -4.65 16.83
C LEU A 90 7.76 -5.39 16.33
N LEU A 91 6.67 -5.35 17.12
CA LEU A 91 5.41 -6.03 16.76
C LEU A 91 4.85 -5.51 15.43
N ARG A 92 4.85 -4.19 15.22
CA ARG A 92 4.47 -3.54 13.96
C ARG A 92 5.34 -4.00 12.78
N GLY A 93 6.65 -4.11 13.01
CA GLY A 93 7.59 -4.61 12.01
C GLY A 93 7.29 -6.06 11.63
N ILE A 94 7.05 -6.94 12.61
CA ILE A 94 6.70 -8.35 12.38
C ILE A 94 5.38 -8.45 11.59
N VAL A 95 4.32 -7.80 12.07
CA VAL A 95 3.00 -7.85 11.43
C VAL A 95 3.04 -7.25 10.02
N GLY A 96 3.74 -6.11 9.84
CA GLY A 96 3.91 -5.48 8.53
C GLY A 96 4.69 -6.35 7.54
N SER A 97 5.70 -7.08 8.02
CA SER A 97 6.48 -8.02 7.19
C SER A 97 5.66 -9.25 6.81
N THR A 98 4.90 -9.79 7.76
CA THR A 98 3.95 -10.88 7.49
C THR A 98 2.93 -10.46 6.43
N ALA A 99 2.37 -9.25 6.57
CA ALA A 99 1.48 -8.68 5.55
C ALA A 99 2.13 -8.62 4.17
N MET A 100 3.41 -8.23 4.12
CA MET A 100 4.16 -8.16 2.87
C MET A 100 4.40 -9.54 2.27
N MET A 101 4.81 -10.53 3.07
CA MET A 101 4.99 -11.91 2.61
C MET A 101 3.67 -12.49 2.05
N CYS A 102 2.55 -12.29 2.76
CA CYS A 102 1.22 -12.70 2.27
C CYS A 102 0.86 -11.98 0.96
N GLY A 103 1.14 -10.69 0.87
CA GLY A 103 0.88 -9.90 -0.34
C GLY A 103 1.67 -10.39 -1.56
N PHE A 104 2.96 -10.68 -1.40
CA PHE A 104 3.77 -11.25 -2.49
C PHE A 104 3.34 -12.68 -2.85
N TYR A 105 2.95 -13.48 -1.85
CA TYR A 105 2.38 -14.80 -2.12
C TYR A 105 1.12 -14.68 -2.98
N ALA A 106 0.22 -13.77 -2.63
CA ALA A 106 -0.99 -13.52 -3.40
C ALA A 106 -0.68 -13.02 -4.83
N LEU A 107 0.29 -12.10 -5.00
CA LEU A 107 0.69 -11.59 -6.33
C LEU A 107 1.25 -12.67 -7.25
N VAL A 108 1.93 -13.67 -6.70
CA VAL A 108 2.51 -14.78 -7.48
C VAL A 108 1.45 -15.81 -7.84
N HIS A 109 0.50 -16.12 -6.93
CA HIS A 109 -0.41 -17.26 -7.08
C HIS A 109 -1.81 -16.88 -7.59
N LEU A 110 -2.20 -15.61 -7.49
CA LEU A 110 -3.52 -15.14 -7.96
C LEU A 110 -3.39 -14.28 -9.22
N PRO A 111 -4.49 -14.12 -9.98
CA PRO A 111 -4.59 -13.07 -10.98
C PRO A 111 -4.28 -11.72 -10.35
N LEU A 112 -3.60 -10.83 -11.11
CA LEU A 112 -3.05 -9.57 -10.57
C LEU A 112 -4.14 -8.67 -9.97
N ALA A 113 -5.29 -8.60 -10.65
CA ALA A 113 -6.45 -7.83 -10.18
C ALA A 113 -7.03 -8.39 -8.87
N ASP A 114 -7.12 -9.72 -8.74
CA ASP A 114 -7.67 -10.39 -7.57
C ASP A 114 -6.78 -10.16 -6.34
N ALA A 115 -5.46 -10.33 -6.48
CA ALA A 115 -4.50 -10.08 -5.40
C ALA A 115 -4.60 -8.65 -4.86
N LEU A 116 -4.76 -7.65 -5.75
CA LEU A 116 -4.95 -6.26 -5.34
C LEU A 116 -6.33 -5.99 -4.76
N ALA A 117 -7.40 -6.62 -5.28
CA ALA A 117 -8.74 -6.48 -4.73
C ALA A 117 -8.81 -7.00 -3.28
N TYR A 118 -8.22 -8.16 -3.00
CA TYR A 118 -8.11 -8.66 -1.62
C TYR A 118 -7.33 -7.70 -0.71
N ASN A 119 -6.28 -7.04 -1.20
CA ASN A 119 -5.54 -6.06 -0.39
C ASN A 119 -6.41 -4.86 0.04
N PHE A 120 -7.40 -4.45 -0.76
CA PHE A 120 -8.30 -3.36 -0.38
C PHE A 120 -9.23 -3.72 0.79
N THR A 121 -9.43 -5.01 1.08
CA THR A 121 -10.23 -5.45 2.25
C THR A 121 -9.63 -5.01 3.58
N LYS A 122 -8.36 -4.59 3.61
CA LYS A 122 -7.72 -4.00 4.80
C LYS A 122 -8.56 -2.89 5.44
N ALA A 123 -9.24 -2.07 4.61
CA ALA A 123 -10.07 -0.99 5.11
C ALA A 123 -11.29 -1.49 5.91
N LEU A 124 -11.82 -2.66 5.56
CA LEU A 124 -12.90 -3.32 6.30
C LEU A 124 -12.41 -3.83 7.66
N PHE A 125 -11.18 -4.33 7.74
CA PHE A 125 -10.57 -4.79 8.99
C PHE A 125 -10.16 -3.64 9.91
N VAL A 126 -9.75 -2.48 9.36
CA VAL A 126 -9.34 -1.32 10.17
C VAL A 126 -10.47 -0.85 11.09
N VAL A 127 -11.72 -0.87 10.62
CA VAL A 127 -12.87 -0.37 11.40
C VAL A 127 -13.09 -1.15 12.69
N PRO A 128 -13.25 -2.50 12.68
CA PRO A 128 -13.39 -3.27 13.93
C PRO A 128 -12.12 -3.20 14.79
N LEU A 129 -10.92 -3.22 14.20
CA LEU A 129 -9.68 -3.11 14.98
C LEU A 129 -9.56 -1.76 15.67
N ALA A 130 -9.95 -0.65 15.03
CA ALA A 130 -9.98 0.68 15.64
C ALA A 130 -10.98 0.73 16.81
N TYR A 131 -12.14 0.10 16.66
CA TYR A 131 -13.14 0.02 17.72
C TYR A 131 -12.60 -0.76 18.94
N PHE A 132 -12.03 -1.96 18.75
CA PHE A 132 -11.57 -2.80 19.87
C PHE A 132 -10.23 -2.34 20.47
N ILE A 133 -9.27 -1.83 19.68
CA ILE A 133 -7.92 -1.52 20.16
C ILE A 133 -7.78 -0.04 20.55
N LEU A 134 -8.37 0.86 19.76
CA LEU A 134 -8.26 2.31 19.98
C LEU A 134 -9.47 2.88 20.74
N SER A 135 -10.51 2.06 21.02
CA SER A 135 -11.77 2.47 21.61
C SER A 135 -12.45 3.60 20.80
N GLU A 136 -12.20 3.64 19.49
CA GLU A 136 -12.85 4.61 18.60
C GLU A 136 -14.28 4.17 18.30
N PRO A 137 -15.31 5.00 18.59
CA PRO A 137 -16.69 4.60 18.34
C PRO A 137 -16.96 4.43 16.83
N ALA A 138 -17.46 3.26 16.46
CA ALA A 138 -17.91 2.99 15.10
C ALA A 138 -19.42 3.22 15.02
N GLY A 139 -19.87 4.26 14.33
CA GLY A 139 -21.30 4.53 14.12
C GLY A 139 -21.98 3.42 13.30
N PRO A 140 -23.32 3.23 13.43
CA PRO A 140 -24.05 2.12 12.80
C PRO A 140 -23.92 2.10 11.26
N ARG A 141 -23.80 3.25 10.64
CA ARG A 141 -23.58 3.36 9.18
C ARG A 141 -22.22 2.82 8.75
N ARG A 142 -21.19 3.02 9.56
CA ARG A 142 -19.83 2.52 9.31
C ARG A 142 -19.78 1.00 9.50
N ILE A 143 -20.45 0.48 10.52
CA ILE A 143 -20.61 -0.96 10.73
C ILE A 143 -21.38 -1.60 9.55
N GLY A 144 -22.50 -0.99 9.10
CA GLY A 144 -23.24 -1.47 7.94
C GLY A 144 -22.38 -1.55 6.66
N ALA A 145 -21.55 -0.53 6.41
CA ALA A 145 -20.64 -0.54 5.27
C ALA A 145 -19.58 -1.69 5.38
N VAL A 146 -19.06 -1.94 6.58
CA VAL A 146 -18.13 -3.06 6.81
C VAL A 146 -18.81 -4.39 6.53
N VAL A 147 -20.04 -4.61 7.00
CA VAL A 147 -20.80 -5.86 6.74
C VAL A 147 -21.03 -6.05 5.25
N ILE A 148 -21.46 -5.02 4.52
CA ILE A 148 -21.65 -5.08 3.07
C ILE A 148 -20.31 -5.35 2.36
N GLY A 149 -19.23 -4.73 2.79
CA GLY A 149 -17.89 -4.97 2.24
C GLY A 149 -17.42 -6.41 2.44
N PHE A 150 -17.64 -7.01 3.60
CA PHE A 150 -17.36 -8.43 3.84
C PHE A 150 -18.24 -9.36 2.99
N PHE A 151 -19.47 -8.96 2.68
CA PHE A 151 -20.27 -9.69 1.70
C PHE A 151 -19.60 -9.69 0.30
N GLY A 152 -19.03 -8.56 -0.11
CA GLY A 152 -18.20 -8.48 -1.32
C GLY A 152 -17.01 -9.43 -1.29
N VAL A 153 -16.35 -9.58 -0.13
CA VAL A 153 -15.27 -10.58 0.05
C VAL A 153 -15.78 -12.01 -0.14
N LEU A 154 -16.96 -12.35 0.40
CA LEU A 154 -17.56 -13.68 0.23
C LEU A 154 -17.92 -13.96 -1.22
N VAL A 155 -18.38 -12.96 -1.97
CA VAL A 155 -18.66 -13.07 -3.41
C VAL A 155 -17.38 -13.42 -4.18
N MET A 156 -16.26 -12.76 -3.87
CA MET A 156 -14.96 -13.08 -4.48
C MET A 156 -14.43 -14.46 -4.09
N LEU A 157 -14.57 -14.82 -2.81
CA LEU A 157 -14.00 -16.05 -2.26
C LEU A 157 -14.73 -17.31 -2.73
N ARG A 158 -16.01 -17.19 -3.11
CA ARG A 158 -16.88 -18.32 -3.59
C ARG A 158 -16.86 -19.53 -2.66
N PRO A 159 -17.30 -19.42 -1.41
CA PRO A 159 -17.18 -20.51 -0.44
C PRO A 159 -17.96 -21.79 -0.80
N THR A 160 -18.80 -21.76 -1.83
CA THR A 160 -19.54 -22.91 -2.36
C THR A 160 -18.75 -23.73 -3.39
N VAL A 161 -17.60 -23.24 -3.81
CA VAL A 161 -16.65 -23.90 -4.69
C VAL A 161 -15.38 -24.16 -3.88
N GLU A 162 -14.35 -24.71 -4.47
CA GLU A 162 -13.06 -24.89 -3.81
C GLU A 162 -12.42 -23.53 -3.51
N ILE A 163 -12.15 -23.25 -2.21
CA ILE A 163 -11.53 -21.99 -1.79
C ILE A 163 -10.04 -22.05 -2.11
N ASP A 164 -9.56 -21.14 -2.92
CA ASP A 164 -8.13 -21.01 -3.20
C ASP A 164 -7.36 -20.62 -1.93
N PRO A 165 -6.39 -21.41 -1.47
CA PRO A 165 -5.57 -21.08 -0.31
C PRO A 165 -4.86 -19.73 -0.45
N ALA A 166 -4.51 -19.29 -1.66
CA ALA A 166 -3.86 -18.02 -1.90
C ALA A 166 -4.79 -16.82 -1.59
N ALA A 167 -6.11 -16.98 -1.80
CA ALA A 167 -7.09 -15.98 -1.41
C ALA A 167 -7.17 -15.82 0.12
N LEU A 168 -7.09 -16.93 0.87
CA LEU A 168 -7.06 -16.87 2.34
C LEU A 168 -5.78 -16.20 2.85
N VAL A 169 -4.64 -16.49 2.24
CA VAL A 169 -3.37 -15.82 2.54
C VAL A 169 -3.45 -14.33 2.22
N ALA A 170 -4.08 -13.95 1.09
CA ALA A 170 -4.30 -12.54 0.75
C ALA A 170 -5.15 -11.81 1.80
N LEU A 171 -6.23 -12.43 2.27
CA LEU A 171 -7.09 -11.89 3.34
C LEU A 171 -6.34 -11.78 4.68
N ALA A 172 -5.57 -12.79 5.06
CA ALA A 172 -4.71 -12.72 6.24
C ALA A 172 -3.68 -11.59 6.12
N GLY A 173 -3.11 -11.40 4.93
CA GLY A 173 -2.25 -10.27 4.61
C GLY A 173 -2.96 -8.92 4.80
N ALA A 174 -4.18 -8.78 4.31
CA ALA A 174 -4.98 -7.56 4.47
C ALA A 174 -5.30 -7.26 5.95
N LEU A 175 -5.60 -8.29 6.74
CA LEU A 175 -5.76 -8.17 8.20
C LEU A 175 -4.46 -7.70 8.87
N CYS A 176 -3.32 -8.27 8.50
CA CYS A 176 -2.02 -7.83 9.00
C CYS A 176 -1.71 -6.36 8.61
N VAL A 177 -2.04 -5.93 7.38
CA VAL A 177 -1.92 -4.51 6.99
C VAL A 177 -2.78 -3.63 7.88
N ALA A 178 -4.02 -4.04 8.16
CA ALA A 178 -4.93 -3.29 9.04
C ALA A 178 -4.36 -3.19 10.47
N MET A 179 -3.85 -4.29 11.03
CA MET A 179 -3.18 -4.28 12.34
C MET A 179 -1.94 -3.37 12.36
N ALA A 180 -1.09 -3.45 11.33
CA ALA A 180 0.07 -2.57 11.21
C ALA A 180 -0.35 -1.09 11.16
N THR A 181 -1.46 -0.78 10.51
CA THR A 181 -2.03 0.57 10.46
C THR A 181 -2.47 1.06 11.84
N ILE A 182 -3.11 0.20 12.64
CA ILE A 182 -3.48 0.52 14.03
C ILE A 182 -2.22 0.77 14.88
N PHE A 183 -1.18 -0.05 14.74
CA PHE A 183 0.07 0.16 15.46
C PHE A 183 0.76 1.47 15.10
N VAL A 184 0.66 1.94 13.84
CA VAL A 184 1.16 3.28 13.46
C VAL A 184 0.48 4.38 14.28
N LYS A 185 -0.83 4.28 14.54
CA LYS A 185 -1.54 5.25 15.40
C LYS A 185 -1.03 5.20 16.85
N LEU A 186 -0.75 4.01 17.39
CA LEU A 186 -0.25 3.84 18.75
C LEU A 186 1.17 4.39 18.95
N VAL A 187 2.01 4.39 17.90
CA VAL A 187 3.38 4.93 17.93
C VAL A 187 3.51 6.30 17.27
N ALA A 188 2.42 7.06 17.17
CA ALA A 188 2.37 8.35 16.46
C ALA A 188 3.34 9.42 16.99
N LYS A 189 3.87 9.27 18.22
CA LYS A 189 4.88 10.17 18.81
C LYS A 189 6.27 9.98 18.21
N ASP A 190 6.56 8.83 17.60
CA ASP A 190 7.85 8.57 16.98
C ASP A 190 7.95 9.25 15.61
N ALA A 191 9.16 9.66 15.23
CA ALA A 191 9.40 10.28 13.94
C ALA A 191 9.16 9.29 12.78
N PRO A 192 8.67 9.74 11.60
CA PRO A 192 8.46 8.86 10.45
C PRO A 192 9.70 8.06 10.03
N VAL A 193 10.89 8.64 10.17
CA VAL A 193 12.17 7.96 9.87
C VAL A 193 12.40 6.79 10.83
N THR A 194 12.07 6.94 12.12
CA THR A 194 12.13 5.87 13.12
C THR A 194 11.21 4.71 12.73
N LEU A 195 9.98 5.01 12.33
CA LEU A 195 9.02 4.00 11.87
C LEU A 195 9.55 3.21 10.65
N MET A 196 10.11 3.92 9.69
CA MET A 196 10.67 3.33 8.47
C MET A 196 11.90 2.47 8.78
N PHE A 197 12.76 2.91 9.69
CA PHE A 197 13.94 2.15 10.12
C PHE A 197 13.54 0.81 10.75
N TYR A 198 12.66 0.84 11.75
CA TYR A 198 12.20 -0.41 12.40
C TYR A 198 11.47 -1.33 11.42
N THR A 199 10.66 -0.79 10.51
CA THR A 199 10.02 -1.60 9.47
C THR A 199 11.04 -2.24 8.54
N GLY A 200 12.07 -1.50 8.13
CA GLY A 200 13.12 -2.01 7.24
C GLY A 200 13.97 -3.08 7.92
N VAL A 201 14.47 -2.82 9.14
CA VAL A 201 15.34 -3.75 9.87
C VAL A 201 14.58 -5.01 10.28
N VAL A 202 13.47 -4.85 11.00
CA VAL A 202 12.65 -5.98 11.44
C VAL A 202 12.07 -6.72 10.24
N GLY A 203 11.62 -5.99 9.22
CA GLY A 203 11.07 -6.57 8.02
C GLY A 203 12.07 -7.40 7.24
N THR A 204 13.29 -6.92 7.08
CA THR A 204 14.37 -7.68 6.42
C THR A 204 14.71 -8.94 7.20
N ALA A 205 14.79 -8.86 8.53
CA ALA A 205 15.08 -10.02 9.38
C ALA A 205 13.94 -11.06 9.33
N VAL A 206 12.69 -10.62 9.52
CA VAL A 206 11.51 -11.50 9.54
C VAL A 206 11.26 -12.15 8.18
N ALA A 207 11.45 -11.43 7.07
CA ALA A 207 11.31 -12.00 5.73
C ALA A 207 12.54 -12.83 5.34
N GLY A 208 13.73 -12.47 5.82
CA GLY A 208 14.99 -13.14 5.49
C GLY A 208 15.08 -14.56 6.06
N ILE A 209 14.56 -14.79 7.29
CA ILE A 209 14.58 -16.13 7.90
C ILE A 209 13.82 -17.14 7.03
N PRO A 210 12.52 -16.98 6.69
CA PRO A 210 11.83 -17.94 5.84
C PRO A 210 12.37 -17.95 4.41
N ALA A 211 12.84 -16.82 3.87
CA ALA A 211 13.45 -16.75 2.55
C ALA A 211 14.71 -17.61 2.44
N SER A 212 15.51 -17.75 3.52
CA SER A 212 16.71 -18.58 3.51
C SER A 212 16.46 -20.07 3.31
N PHE A 213 15.27 -20.58 3.69
CA PHE A 213 14.90 -21.99 3.49
C PHE A 213 14.46 -22.31 2.06
N VAL A 214 14.06 -21.30 1.30
CA VAL A 214 13.58 -21.42 -0.09
C VAL A 214 14.49 -20.62 -1.04
N TRP A 215 15.73 -20.39 -0.65
CA TRP A 215 16.64 -19.50 -1.36
C TRP A 215 17.05 -20.07 -2.72
N VAL A 216 16.77 -19.31 -3.76
CA VAL A 216 17.30 -19.52 -5.10
C VAL A 216 18.16 -18.31 -5.44
N THR A 217 19.43 -18.53 -5.76
CA THR A 217 20.34 -17.43 -6.10
C THR A 217 19.86 -16.72 -7.36
N PRO A 218 19.55 -15.40 -7.27
CA PRO A 218 19.11 -14.64 -8.43
C PRO A 218 20.24 -14.55 -9.47
N THR A 219 19.88 -14.57 -10.74
CA THR A 219 20.79 -14.19 -11.83
C THR A 219 21.04 -12.68 -11.81
N TRP A 220 22.03 -12.21 -12.55
CA TRP A 220 22.31 -10.78 -12.67
C TRP A 220 21.14 -9.99 -13.28
N GLU A 221 20.42 -10.59 -14.21
CA GLU A 221 19.23 -10.00 -14.82
C GLU A 221 18.09 -9.88 -13.78
N GLU A 222 17.82 -10.95 -13.03
CA GLU A 222 16.83 -10.95 -11.97
C GLU A 222 17.19 -9.98 -10.84
N LEU A 223 18.47 -9.85 -10.50
CA LEU A 223 18.91 -8.85 -9.53
C LEU A 223 18.60 -7.43 -10.03
N GLY A 224 18.80 -7.15 -11.31
CA GLY A 224 18.40 -5.89 -11.94
C GLY A 224 16.88 -5.65 -11.84
N LEU A 225 16.08 -6.69 -12.11
CA LEU A 225 14.61 -6.60 -11.99
C LEU A 225 14.16 -6.45 -10.53
N LEU A 226 14.82 -7.09 -9.58
CA LEU A 226 14.56 -6.92 -8.13
C LEU A 226 14.83 -5.48 -7.67
N VAL A 227 15.94 -4.88 -8.12
CA VAL A 227 16.26 -3.48 -7.85
C VAL A 227 15.21 -2.55 -8.48
N LEU A 228 14.81 -2.82 -9.71
CA LEU A 228 13.77 -2.07 -10.41
C LEU A 228 12.42 -2.19 -9.68
N MET A 229 12.04 -3.40 -9.24
CA MET A 229 10.85 -3.66 -8.43
C MET A 229 10.87 -2.83 -7.12
N GLY A 230 12.00 -2.82 -6.42
CA GLY A 230 12.17 -2.02 -5.20
C GLY A 230 12.11 -0.52 -5.47
N THR A 231 12.66 -0.07 -6.60
CA THR A 231 12.63 1.33 -7.02
C THR A 231 11.20 1.77 -7.34
N PHE A 232 10.42 0.97 -8.07
CA PHE A 232 9.01 1.23 -8.32
C PHE A 232 8.21 1.25 -7.02
N ALA A 233 8.49 0.36 -6.07
CA ALA A 233 7.85 0.36 -4.75
C ALA A 233 8.12 1.67 -3.98
N ALA A 234 9.37 2.14 -3.96
CA ALA A 234 9.76 3.39 -3.32
C ALA A 234 9.14 4.61 -4.03
N GLY A 235 9.17 4.61 -5.36
CA GLY A 235 8.54 5.63 -6.20
C GLY A 235 7.04 5.73 -5.96
N ALA A 236 6.34 4.59 -5.97
CA ALA A 236 4.92 4.50 -5.69
C ALA A 236 4.57 5.08 -4.31
N HIS A 237 5.34 4.71 -3.29
CA HIS A 237 5.10 5.20 -1.93
C HIS A 237 5.35 6.72 -1.81
N ASN A 238 6.39 7.24 -2.45
CA ASN A 238 6.67 8.67 -2.50
C ASN A 238 5.55 9.45 -3.20
N CYS A 239 5.09 8.96 -4.37
CA CYS A 239 3.97 9.56 -5.11
C CYS A 239 2.69 9.54 -4.28
N PHE A 240 2.40 8.43 -3.58
CA PHE A 240 1.27 8.30 -2.67
C PHE A 240 1.31 9.38 -1.58
N ILE A 241 2.43 9.52 -0.88
CA ILE A 241 2.60 10.55 0.17
C ILE A 241 2.40 11.96 -0.40
N ARG A 242 2.98 12.26 -1.58
CA ARG A 242 2.83 13.57 -2.23
C ARG A 242 1.38 13.83 -2.61
N GLY A 243 0.67 12.84 -3.14
CA GLY A 243 -0.76 12.96 -3.45
C GLY A 243 -1.57 13.43 -2.24
N TYR A 244 -1.41 12.75 -1.11
CA TYR A 244 -2.12 13.07 0.13
C TYR A 244 -1.65 14.36 0.83
N ARG A 245 -0.48 14.89 0.47
CA ARG A 245 -0.02 16.21 0.96
C ARG A 245 -0.62 17.36 0.16
N GLU A 246 -0.86 17.17 -1.15
CA GLU A 246 -1.34 18.23 -2.03
C GLU A 246 -2.85 18.29 -2.14
N GLY A 247 -3.54 17.15 -2.09
CA GLY A 247 -5.00 17.08 -2.29
C GLY A 247 -5.76 16.72 -1.02
N ASP A 248 -7.02 17.13 -0.98
CA ASP A 248 -7.97 16.68 0.05
C ASP A 248 -8.22 15.19 -0.05
N ALA A 249 -8.00 14.43 1.02
CA ALA A 249 -8.12 12.99 1.04
C ALA A 249 -9.47 12.51 0.49
N SER A 250 -10.58 13.17 0.84
CA SER A 250 -11.92 12.82 0.36
C SER A 250 -12.12 12.97 -1.15
N ALA A 251 -11.35 13.88 -1.78
CA ALA A 251 -11.42 14.12 -3.23
C ALA A 251 -10.51 13.17 -4.01
N ILE A 252 -9.35 12.80 -3.46
CA ILE A 252 -8.32 12.06 -4.20
C ILE A 252 -8.33 10.55 -3.94
N VAL A 253 -8.89 10.06 -2.80
CA VAL A 253 -8.99 8.61 -2.50
C VAL A 253 -9.53 7.77 -3.65
N PRO A 254 -10.55 8.20 -4.44
CA PRO A 254 -11.02 7.41 -5.58
C PRO A 254 -9.92 7.05 -6.59
N PHE A 255 -8.91 7.92 -6.75
CA PHE A 255 -7.81 7.69 -7.69
C PHE A 255 -6.83 6.61 -7.20
N ASP A 256 -6.77 6.29 -5.91
CA ASP A 256 -5.98 5.17 -5.39
C ASP A 256 -6.51 3.81 -5.88
N TYR A 257 -7.82 3.72 -6.17
CA TYR A 257 -8.41 2.50 -6.71
C TYR A 257 -8.15 2.29 -8.20
N SER A 258 -7.59 3.28 -8.91
CA SER A 258 -7.15 3.12 -10.30
C SER A 258 -6.11 2.00 -10.47
N ARG A 259 -5.38 1.63 -9.41
CA ARG A 259 -4.45 0.49 -9.44
C ARG A 259 -5.16 -0.85 -9.69
N LEU A 260 -6.45 -1.00 -9.35
CA LEU A 260 -7.23 -2.18 -9.74
C LEU A 260 -7.43 -2.25 -11.25
N VAL A 261 -7.76 -1.10 -11.85
CA VAL A 261 -7.94 -0.99 -13.31
C VAL A 261 -6.62 -1.25 -14.02
N PHE A 262 -5.53 -0.63 -13.56
CA PHE A 262 -4.20 -0.82 -14.15
C PHE A 262 -3.72 -2.27 -13.98
N ALA A 263 -3.99 -2.90 -12.84
CA ALA A 263 -3.66 -4.30 -12.61
C ALA A 263 -4.48 -5.25 -13.48
N ALA A 264 -5.77 -4.97 -13.68
CA ALA A 264 -6.60 -5.78 -14.57
C ALA A 264 -6.11 -5.68 -16.03
N ILE A 265 -5.80 -4.47 -16.48
CA ILE A 265 -5.24 -4.24 -17.83
C ILE A 265 -3.87 -4.92 -17.96
N ALA A 266 -2.95 -4.71 -17.02
CA ALA A 266 -1.62 -5.30 -17.07
C ALA A 266 -1.67 -6.84 -16.94
N GLY A 267 -2.52 -7.37 -16.07
CA GLY A 267 -2.76 -8.79 -15.90
C GLY A 267 -3.25 -9.44 -17.19
N PHE A 268 -4.23 -8.81 -17.85
CA PHE A 268 -4.73 -9.29 -19.14
C PHE A 268 -3.68 -9.23 -20.25
N LEU A 269 -3.01 -8.07 -20.42
CA LEU A 269 -2.07 -7.87 -21.53
C LEU A 269 -0.77 -8.66 -21.39
N ILE A 270 -0.26 -8.85 -20.17
CA ILE A 270 1.05 -9.46 -19.92
C ILE A 270 0.95 -10.93 -19.55
N PHE A 271 -0.05 -11.31 -18.75
CA PHE A 271 -0.19 -12.67 -18.22
C PHE A 271 -1.41 -13.43 -18.80
N GLY A 272 -2.27 -12.75 -19.55
CA GLY A 272 -3.52 -13.35 -20.04
C GLY A 272 -4.56 -13.56 -18.94
N ASP A 273 -4.39 -12.94 -17.77
CA ASP A 273 -5.32 -13.04 -16.64
C ASP A 273 -6.66 -12.39 -17.01
N VAL A 274 -7.72 -13.19 -17.07
CA VAL A 274 -9.09 -12.67 -17.25
C VAL A 274 -9.78 -12.66 -15.88
N PRO A 275 -10.03 -11.47 -15.30
CA PRO A 275 -10.79 -11.41 -14.05
C PRO A 275 -12.18 -12.01 -14.26
N ASP A 276 -12.55 -12.91 -13.37
CA ASP A 276 -13.91 -13.47 -13.43
C ASP A 276 -14.94 -12.42 -12.99
N TRP A 277 -16.17 -12.57 -13.49
CA TRP A 277 -17.25 -11.63 -13.22
C TRP A 277 -17.58 -11.48 -11.72
N LEU A 278 -17.50 -12.56 -10.93
CA LEU A 278 -17.71 -12.53 -9.48
C LEU A 278 -16.61 -11.75 -8.78
N THR A 279 -15.36 -11.85 -9.23
CA THR A 279 -14.26 -11.01 -8.75
C THR A 279 -14.53 -9.55 -9.02
N ILE A 280 -15.01 -9.21 -10.22
CA ILE A 280 -15.34 -7.82 -10.59
C ILE A 280 -16.47 -7.28 -9.68
N VAL A 281 -17.53 -8.05 -9.48
CA VAL A 281 -18.66 -7.65 -8.61
C VAL A 281 -18.21 -7.51 -7.16
N GLY A 282 -17.50 -8.49 -6.61
CA GLY A 282 -16.99 -8.44 -5.24
C GLY A 282 -16.02 -7.28 -5.02
N ALA A 283 -15.09 -7.06 -5.95
CA ALA A 283 -14.18 -5.91 -5.91
C ALA A 283 -14.93 -4.57 -5.97
N ALA A 284 -15.95 -4.45 -6.82
CA ALA A 284 -16.77 -3.25 -6.89
C ALA A 284 -17.50 -2.96 -5.56
N ILE A 285 -18.03 -3.99 -4.89
CA ILE A 285 -18.65 -3.86 -3.56
C ILE A 285 -17.62 -3.40 -2.52
N ILE A 286 -16.42 -4.01 -2.50
CA ILE A 286 -15.35 -3.65 -1.58
C ILE A 286 -14.91 -2.20 -1.81
N VAL A 287 -14.70 -1.79 -3.05
CA VAL A 287 -14.30 -0.43 -3.42
C VAL A 287 -15.38 0.57 -3.01
N ALA A 288 -16.66 0.30 -3.34
CA ALA A 288 -17.78 1.19 -3.00
C ALA A 288 -17.90 1.39 -1.49
N THR A 289 -17.84 0.32 -0.72
CA THR A 289 -17.94 0.38 0.76
C THR A 289 -16.73 1.06 1.38
N THR A 290 -15.52 0.83 0.87
CA THR A 290 -14.31 1.48 1.35
C THR A 290 -14.32 2.98 1.05
N LEU A 291 -14.78 3.37 -0.14
CA LEU A 291 -14.97 4.78 -0.50
C LEU A 291 -16.01 5.46 0.40
N TYR A 292 -17.10 4.76 0.70
CA TYR A 292 -18.12 5.27 1.61
C TYR A 292 -17.54 5.51 3.02
N ILE A 293 -16.79 4.53 3.56
CA ILE A 293 -16.11 4.65 4.86
C ILE A 293 -15.14 5.85 4.85
N ALA A 294 -14.28 5.96 3.83
CA ALA A 294 -13.29 7.02 3.74
C ALA A 294 -13.94 8.43 3.64
N ARG A 295 -15.02 8.56 2.84
CA ARG A 295 -15.79 9.82 2.76
C ARG A 295 -16.41 10.18 4.11
N ARG A 296 -16.96 9.21 4.81
CA ARG A 296 -17.58 9.42 6.12
C ARG A 296 -16.57 9.88 7.16
N GLU A 297 -15.41 9.25 7.22
CA GLU A 297 -14.31 9.66 8.11
C GLU A 297 -13.85 11.11 7.82
N ALA A 298 -13.74 11.47 6.54
CA ALA A 298 -13.38 12.84 6.15
C ALA A 298 -14.42 13.87 6.58
N VAL A 299 -15.71 13.57 6.47
CA VAL A 299 -16.81 14.47 6.93
C VAL A 299 -16.78 14.63 8.43
N GLU A 300 -16.63 13.52 9.18
CA GLU A 300 -16.58 13.56 10.65
C GLU A 300 -15.33 14.29 11.16
N ALA A 301 -14.19 14.13 10.49
CA ALA A 301 -12.96 14.85 10.82
C ALA A 301 -13.10 16.37 10.58
N ARG A 302 -13.81 16.77 9.53
CA ARG A 302 -14.10 18.20 9.27
C ARG A 302 -15.04 18.79 10.31
N ALA A 303 -16.09 18.06 10.71
CA ALA A 303 -17.04 18.50 11.73
C ALA A 303 -16.32 18.72 13.08
N ARG A 304 -15.49 17.78 13.52
CA ARG A 304 -14.70 17.92 14.77
C ARG A 304 -13.72 19.11 14.73
N ARG A 305 -13.14 19.41 13.55
CA ARG A 305 -12.27 20.59 13.41
C ARG A 305 -13.04 21.89 13.48
N ALA A 306 -14.25 21.95 12.93
CA ALA A 306 -15.12 23.13 13.01
C ALA A 306 -15.59 23.39 14.45
N GLU A 307 -15.89 22.34 15.21
CA GLU A 307 -16.27 22.44 16.64
C GLU A 307 -15.09 22.84 17.56
N ALA A 308 -13.85 22.57 17.14
CA ALA A 308 -12.64 22.85 17.92
C ALA A 308 -12.09 24.28 17.72
N VAL A 309 -12.64 25.07 16.80
CA VAL A 309 -12.30 26.51 16.62
C VAL A 309 -13.16 27.31 17.58
N PRO A 310 -12.58 27.98 18.61
CA PRO A 310 -13.34 28.86 19.49
C PRO A 310 -13.98 29.99 18.66
N GLU A 311 -15.24 30.29 18.88
CA GLU A 311 -15.84 31.55 18.44
C GLU A 311 -15.17 32.68 19.26
N ASP A 312 -14.30 33.46 18.62
CA ASP A 312 -13.72 34.69 19.15
C ASP A 312 -14.75 35.82 19.13
#